data_15c540c0a9a1dff090e5b11e3ff56037
#
_entry.id   15c540c0a9a1dff090e5b11e3ff56037
#
_cell.length_a   1.000
_cell.length_b   1.000
_cell.length_c   1.000
_cell.angle_alpha   90.00
_cell.angle_beta   90.00
_cell.angle_gamma   90.00
#
_symmetry.space_group_name_H-M   'P 1'
#
loop_
_entity.id
_entity.type
_entity.pdbx_description
1 polymer ?
#
loop_
_entity_poly.entity_id
_entity_poly.type
_entity_poly.pdbx_seq_one_letter_code
_entity_poly.pdbx_strand_id
1 'polypeptide(L)'
;MNAPALNVTKTWVSRELTHDLQLFRAQFSPEGKHIAAAGVDKLVHVWETEGEQKKTFAGHKTWVSSLAFHPREKRLFTADYQGVIHCWNYTGGGKPLWTIPNADRDNVRALALTPDGKYLISAGDDTVIKVWQAANGKPVAKLEGHTECIFSLAVARDGRHFVSGDLLGSIRQWSIGAWKPVRELDAKILHTRLENFIADVGGVRSLAFSPDGKQLAAGGMKDAKSNAFCPGTPTVLIFDWANGKQKTELRIKGKSDGPFNALRYLDANTLAGHTEILHSGSELTFWKTHQPDPVHSVPNGSAYDLSLHPDGRQLLAASYVSGGASGNGAQKRHRENYPPNKTALKIFSLFEKPAEEKK
;
A
#
# COMPACT_ATOMS: atom_id res chain seq x y z
N MET A 1 23.96 20.25 13.07
CA MET A 1 23.03 19.73 14.10
C MET A 1 22.64 18.33 13.69
N ASN A 2 22.83 17.33 14.57
CA ASN A 2 22.36 15.97 14.28
C ASN A 2 20.83 15.99 14.15
N ALA A 3 20.28 15.35 13.11
CA ALA A 3 18.85 15.22 12.98
C ALA A 3 18.27 14.53 14.23
N PRO A 4 17.15 14.98 14.80
CA PRO A 4 16.55 14.37 15.97
C PRO A 4 16.23 12.89 15.69
N ALA A 5 16.41 12.04 16.69
CA ALA A 5 16.09 10.62 16.59
C ALA A 5 14.58 10.42 16.39
N LEU A 6 14.19 9.42 15.58
CA LEU A 6 12.81 9.02 15.36
C LEU A 6 12.08 8.80 16.68
N ASN A 7 10.96 9.49 16.90
CA ASN A 7 10.12 9.36 18.07
C ASN A 7 8.64 9.23 17.71
N VAL A 8 8.21 7.99 17.48
CA VAL A 8 6.83 7.71 17.05
C VAL A 8 5.77 8.10 18.09
N THR A 9 6.14 8.23 19.38
CA THR A 9 5.20 8.64 20.44
C THR A 9 4.85 10.13 20.37
N LYS A 10 5.58 10.90 19.58
CA LYS A 10 5.37 12.34 19.33
C LYS A 10 4.81 12.62 17.95
N THR A 11 4.25 11.59 17.29
CA THR A 11 3.67 11.70 15.95
C THR A 11 2.47 12.65 15.93
N TRP A 12 2.41 13.55 14.96
CA TRP A 12 1.31 14.51 14.75
C TRP A 12 1.11 14.81 13.26
N VAL A 13 -0.10 15.22 12.87
CA VAL A 13 -0.40 15.61 11.49
C VAL A 13 0.22 16.98 11.21
N SER A 14 1.24 17.01 10.36
CA SER A 14 1.94 18.24 9.96
C SER A 14 1.28 18.92 8.76
N ARG A 15 0.59 18.17 7.91
CA ARG A 15 -0.10 18.68 6.73
C ARG A 15 -1.22 17.73 6.33
N GLU A 16 -2.29 18.30 5.75
CA GLU A 16 -3.40 17.57 5.16
C GLU A 16 -3.71 18.14 3.77
N LEU A 17 -3.84 17.27 2.77
CA LEU A 17 -4.31 17.58 1.43
C LEU A 17 -5.66 16.89 1.25
N THR A 18 -6.68 17.65 0.84
CA THR A 18 -8.04 17.12 0.67
C THR A 18 -8.37 16.90 -0.81
N HIS A 19 -9.23 15.92 -1.07
CA HIS A 19 -9.79 15.66 -2.38
C HIS A 19 -11.25 15.20 -2.24
N ASP A 20 -12.12 15.64 -3.16
CA ASP A 20 -13.57 15.43 -3.05
C ASP A 20 -14.03 14.00 -3.33
N LEU A 21 -13.16 13.14 -3.88
CA LEU A 21 -13.43 11.73 -4.13
C LEU A 21 -12.39 10.84 -3.45
N GLN A 22 -12.72 9.56 -3.28
CA GLN A 22 -11.86 8.62 -2.57
C GLN A 22 -10.65 8.22 -3.41
N LEU A 23 -9.45 8.43 -2.86
CA LEU A 23 -8.18 7.96 -3.42
C LEU A 23 -7.67 6.77 -2.59
N PHE A 24 -7.28 5.68 -3.25
CA PHE A 24 -6.87 4.44 -2.59
C PHE A 24 -5.36 4.36 -2.38
N ARG A 25 -4.59 5.04 -3.21
CA ARG A 25 -3.14 4.97 -3.21
C ARG A 25 -2.55 6.37 -3.13
N ALA A 26 -1.51 6.49 -2.31
CA ALA A 26 -0.73 7.71 -2.25
C ALA A 26 0.73 7.41 -1.88
N GLN A 27 1.67 7.94 -2.64
CA GLN A 27 3.09 7.75 -2.40
C GLN A 27 3.87 9.04 -2.56
N PHE A 28 4.90 9.21 -1.75
CA PHE A 28 5.95 10.19 -2.01
C PHE A 28 6.79 9.76 -3.21
N SER A 29 7.21 10.73 -4.01
CA SER A 29 8.21 10.51 -5.05
C SER A 29 9.58 10.19 -4.41
N PRO A 30 10.50 9.50 -5.12
CA PRO A 30 11.80 9.11 -4.57
C PRO A 30 12.67 10.27 -4.09
N GLU A 31 12.47 11.47 -4.63
CA GLU A 31 13.16 12.70 -4.19
C GLU A 31 12.40 13.44 -3.07
N GLY A 32 11.20 12.96 -2.68
CA GLY A 32 10.38 13.58 -1.63
C GLY A 32 9.66 14.87 -2.02
N LYS A 33 9.82 15.36 -3.24
CA LYS A 33 9.28 16.67 -3.67
C LYS A 33 7.82 16.61 -4.15
N HIS A 34 7.31 15.41 -4.43
CA HIS A 34 5.95 15.24 -4.94
C HIS A 34 5.23 14.12 -4.20
N ILE A 35 3.92 14.20 -4.20
CA ILE A 35 2.99 13.17 -3.75
C ILE A 35 2.11 12.81 -4.93
N ALA A 36 2.12 11.54 -5.34
CA ALA A 36 1.13 11.03 -6.28
C ALA A 36 0.01 10.31 -5.54
N ALA A 37 -1.24 10.53 -5.94
CA ALA A 37 -2.38 9.76 -5.45
C ALA A 37 -3.40 9.51 -6.55
N ALA A 38 -4.15 8.39 -6.42
CA ALA A 38 -5.15 7.98 -7.39
C ALA A 38 -6.23 7.07 -6.77
N GLY A 39 -7.39 7.00 -7.40
CA GLY A 39 -8.52 6.22 -6.87
C GLY A 39 -9.75 6.19 -7.77
N VAL A 40 -10.92 6.48 -7.18
CA VAL A 40 -12.24 6.29 -7.84
C VAL A 40 -12.52 7.28 -8.96
N ASP A 41 -11.88 8.42 -8.96
CA ASP A 41 -12.09 9.46 -9.97
C ASP A 41 -11.42 9.17 -11.32
N LYS A 42 -10.66 8.05 -11.42
CA LYS A 42 -9.97 7.59 -12.65
C LYS A 42 -8.83 8.49 -13.08
N LEU A 43 -8.43 9.41 -12.22
CA LEU A 43 -7.37 10.37 -12.45
C LEU A 43 -6.15 10.04 -11.60
N VAL A 44 -4.99 10.50 -12.05
CA VAL A 44 -3.77 10.47 -11.25
C VAL A 44 -3.43 11.90 -10.90
N HIS A 45 -3.33 12.18 -9.62
CA HIS A 45 -3.01 13.49 -9.08
C HIS A 45 -1.58 13.52 -8.56
N VAL A 46 -0.87 14.60 -8.84
CA VAL A 46 0.48 14.82 -8.34
C VAL A 46 0.55 16.21 -7.73
N TRP A 47 0.80 16.27 -6.42
CA TRP A 47 1.02 17.51 -5.66
C TRP A 47 2.50 17.74 -5.41
N GLU A 48 2.89 19.00 -5.26
CA GLU A 48 4.14 19.32 -4.60
C GLU A 48 4.04 19.04 -3.10
N THR A 49 5.07 18.43 -2.52
CA THR A 49 5.06 18.07 -1.09
C THR A 49 4.96 19.30 -0.18
N GLU A 50 5.65 20.38 -0.52
CA GLU A 50 5.68 21.64 0.26
C GLU A 50 4.85 22.77 -0.40
N GLY A 51 4.40 22.59 -1.65
CA GLY A 51 3.67 23.59 -2.42
C GLY A 51 2.16 23.34 -2.50
N GLU A 52 1.45 24.22 -3.19
CA GLU A 52 0.02 24.10 -3.47
C GLU A 52 -0.27 23.56 -4.88
N GLN A 53 0.74 23.48 -5.73
CA GLN A 53 0.57 23.08 -7.11
C GLN A 53 0.16 21.62 -7.22
N LYS A 54 -0.86 21.39 -8.04
CA LYS A 54 -1.41 20.08 -8.35
C LYS A 54 -1.49 19.89 -9.84
N LYS A 55 -0.94 18.77 -10.32
CA LYS A 55 -1.12 18.28 -11.69
C LYS A 55 -2.08 17.10 -11.70
N THR A 56 -2.82 16.98 -12.79
CA THR A 56 -3.77 15.88 -12.98
C THR A 56 -3.52 15.23 -14.33
N PHE A 57 -3.50 13.90 -14.35
CA PHE A 57 -3.29 13.08 -15.54
C PHE A 57 -4.55 12.24 -15.79
N ALA A 58 -5.07 12.33 -17.01
CA ALA A 58 -6.23 11.58 -17.46
C ALA A 58 -5.84 10.52 -18.49
N GLY A 59 -6.40 9.31 -18.37
CA GLY A 59 -6.13 8.20 -19.29
C GLY A 59 -6.80 6.90 -18.87
N HIS A 60 -6.92 6.65 -17.56
CA HIS A 60 -7.65 5.50 -17.05
C HIS A 60 -9.16 5.64 -17.29
N LYS A 61 -9.80 4.52 -17.61
CA LYS A 61 -11.26 4.46 -17.85
C LYS A 61 -12.04 3.99 -16.63
N THR A 62 -11.35 3.42 -15.67
CA THR A 62 -11.90 2.92 -14.41
C THR A 62 -11.03 3.34 -13.22
N TRP A 63 -11.37 2.89 -12.01
CA TRP A 63 -10.66 3.20 -10.77
C TRP A 63 -9.20 2.79 -10.83
N VAL A 64 -8.33 3.67 -10.36
CA VAL A 64 -6.89 3.39 -10.28
C VAL A 64 -6.60 2.66 -8.97
N SER A 65 -6.12 1.44 -9.07
CA SER A 65 -5.93 0.50 -7.96
C SER A 65 -4.51 0.46 -7.41
N SER A 66 -3.52 0.83 -8.21
CA SER A 66 -2.11 0.77 -7.81
C SER A 66 -1.28 1.85 -8.47
N LEU A 67 -0.21 2.28 -7.79
CA LEU A 67 0.79 3.18 -8.33
C LEU A 67 2.20 2.85 -7.81
N ALA A 68 3.22 3.18 -8.60
CA ALA A 68 4.61 3.02 -8.21
C ALA A 68 5.50 4.04 -8.93
N PHE A 69 6.36 4.72 -8.18
CA PHE A 69 7.37 5.61 -8.77
C PHE A 69 8.58 4.83 -9.26
N HIS A 70 9.15 5.27 -10.39
CA HIS A 70 10.48 4.83 -10.80
C HIS A 70 11.54 5.37 -9.82
N PRO A 71 12.48 4.55 -9.35
CA PRO A 71 13.39 4.94 -8.25
C PRO A 71 14.36 6.09 -8.62
N ARG A 72 14.59 6.36 -9.89
CA ARG A 72 15.60 7.35 -10.36
C ARG A 72 15.11 8.32 -11.43
N GLU A 73 14.11 7.91 -12.23
CA GLU A 73 13.59 8.73 -13.33
C GLU A 73 12.27 9.40 -12.93
N LYS A 74 11.90 10.47 -13.64
CA LYS A 74 10.63 11.17 -13.40
C LYS A 74 9.44 10.42 -14.01
N ARG A 75 9.35 9.11 -13.72
CA ARG A 75 8.29 8.24 -14.20
C ARG A 75 7.43 7.74 -13.03
N LEU A 76 6.13 7.74 -13.27
CA LEU A 76 5.11 7.17 -12.40
C LEU A 76 4.35 6.12 -13.21
N PHE A 77 4.16 4.94 -12.62
CA PHE A 77 3.35 3.88 -13.17
C PHE A 77 2.06 3.78 -12.39
N THR A 78 0.95 3.65 -13.08
CA THR A 78 -0.37 3.49 -12.46
C THR A 78 -1.13 2.36 -13.14
N ALA A 79 -1.95 1.66 -12.38
CA ALA A 79 -2.75 0.55 -12.88
C ALA A 79 -4.20 0.64 -12.41
N ASP A 80 -5.11 0.01 -13.14
CA ASP A 80 -6.54 0.13 -12.90
C ASP A 80 -7.28 -1.23 -12.82
N TYR A 81 -8.58 -1.14 -12.52
CA TYR A 81 -9.49 -2.27 -12.36
C TYR A 81 -9.85 -2.99 -13.69
N GLN A 82 -9.36 -2.52 -14.83
CA GLN A 82 -9.49 -3.19 -16.13
C GLN A 82 -8.17 -3.75 -16.66
N GLY A 83 -7.17 -3.87 -15.78
CA GLY A 83 -5.89 -4.47 -16.15
C GLY A 83 -5.00 -3.58 -17.02
N VAL A 84 -5.23 -2.26 -17.04
CA VAL A 84 -4.43 -1.31 -17.84
C VAL A 84 -3.33 -0.72 -16.98
N ILE A 85 -2.11 -0.67 -17.51
CA ILE A 85 -0.99 0.06 -16.89
C ILE A 85 -0.60 1.24 -17.77
N HIS A 86 -0.48 2.43 -17.18
CA HIS A 86 0.09 3.62 -17.80
C HIS A 86 1.43 4.00 -17.17
N CYS A 87 2.35 4.50 -17.96
CA CYS A 87 3.56 5.18 -17.52
C CYS A 87 3.46 6.67 -17.84
N TRP A 88 3.74 7.51 -16.86
CA TRP A 88 3.67 8.97 -16.97
C TRP A 88 5.01 9.62 -16.71
N ASN A 89 5.26 10.77 -17.32
CA ASN A 89 6.22 11.73 -16.80
C ASN A 89 5.48 12.63 -15.79
N TYR A 90 5.64 12.39 -14.49
CA TYR A 90 4.87 13.06 -13.45
C TYR A 90 5.25 14.53 -13.23
N THR A 91 6.42 14.97 -13.69
CA THR A 91 6.84 16.39 -13.67
C THR A 91 6.43 17.14 -14.93
N GLY A 92 6.16 16.42 -16.01
CA GLY A 92 5.62 16.95 -17.25
C GLY A 92 4.12 17.14 -17.21
N GLY A 93 3.45 16.77 -18.26
CA GLY A 93 1.99 16.76 -18.38
C GLY A 93 1.56 15.98 -19.61
N GLY A 94 0.24 15.75 -19.74
CA GLY A 94 -0.36 15.22 -20.94
C GLY A 94 -0.57 13.72 -20.96
N LYS A 95 -0.31 13.07 -22.10
CA LYS A 95 -0.62 11.66 -22.34
C LYS A 95 0.41 10.73 -21.69
N PRO A 96 0.04 9.45 -21.44
CA PRO A 96 1.01 8.44 -21.02
C PRO A 96 2.18 8.34 -21.99
N LEU A 97 3.38 8.11 -21.46
CA LEU A 97 4.58 7.80 -22.27
C LEU A 97 4.40 6.48 -23.02
N TRP A 98 3.76 5.52 -22.35
CA TRP A 98 3.35 4.24 -22.91
C TRP A 98 2.23 3.62 -22.09
N THR A 99 1.55 2.63 -22.68
CA THR A 99 0.41 1.94 -22.09
C THR A 99 0.52 0.44 -22.34
N ILE A 100 0.20 -0.37 -21.32
CA ILE A 100 -0.06 -1.81 -21.44
C ILE A 100 -1.56 -2.01 -21.26
N PRO A 101 -2.30 -2.36 -22.32
CA PRO A 101 -3.77 -2.41 -22.25
C PRO A 101 -4.33 -3.66 -21.56
N ASN A 102 -3.55 -4.73 -21.44
CA ASN A 102 -3.96 -6.03 -20.90
C ASN A 102 -2.86 -6.59 -19.99
N ALA A 103 -2.46 -5.82 -18.98
CA ALA A 103 -1.49 -6.27 -17.98
C ALA A 103 -2.08 -7.29 -17.01
N ASP A 104 -3.38 -7.26 -16.81
CA ASP A 104 -4.15 -8.27 -16.08
C ASP A 104 -5.46 -8.52 -16.85
N ARG A 105 -6.11 -9.65 -16.58
CA ARG A 105 -7.45 -9.92 -17.16
C ARG A 105 -8.51 -9.01 -16.52
N ASP A 106 -8.29 -8.69 -15.25
CA ASP A 106 -9.15 -7.85 -14.42
C ASP A 106 -8.31 -6.77 -13.71
N ASN A 107 -8.35 -6.70 -12.39
CA ASN A 107 -7.68 -5.66 -11.60
C ASN A 107 -6.18 -5.93 -11.39
N VAL A 108 -5.33 -4.99 -11.74
CA VAL A 108 -3.93 -4.97 -11.28
C VAL A 108 -3.88 -4.40 -9.85
N ARG A 109 -3.74 -5.27 -8.87
CA ARG A 109 -3.77 -4.90 -7.45
C ARG A 109 -2.46 -4.33 -6.93
N ALA A 110 -1.34 -4.75 -7.49
CA ALA A 110 -0.02 -4.37 -7.00
C ALA A 110 0.96 -4.09 -8.15
N LEU A 111 1.72 -3.03 -7.99
CA LEU A 111 2.86 -2.63 -8.82
C LEU A 111 4.11 -2.50 -7.94
N ALA A 112 5.24 -2.96 -8.44
CA ALA A 112 6.54 -2.76 -7.80
C ALA A 112 7.64 -2.57 -8.84
N LEU A 113 8.65 -1.75 -8.52
CA LEU A 113 9.83 -1.54 -9.35
C LEU A 113 11.03 -2.26 -8.74
N THR A 114 11.91 -2.81 -9.58
CA THR A 114 13.23 -3.24 -9.14
C THR A 114 14.07 -2.02 -8.71
N PRO A 115 14.99 -2.16 -7.73
CA PRO A 115 15.77 -1.02 -7.21
C PRO A 115 16.65 -0.34 -8.26
N ASP A 116 17.02 -1.06 -9.32
CA ASP A 116 17.75 -0.50 -10.46
C ASP A 116 16.84 0.25 -11.46
N GLY A 117 15.51 0.14 -11.31
CA GLY A 117 14.51 0.74 -12.17
C GLY A 117 14.29 0.03 -13.51
N LYS A 118 14.96 -1.09 -13.78
CA LYS A 118 14.86 -1.74 -15.09
C LYS A 118 13.51 -2.44 -15.34
N TYR A 119 12.92 -2.99 -14.29
CA TYR A 119 11.73 -3.83 -14.40
C TYR A 119 10.59 -3.31 -13.54
N LEU A 120 9.41 -3.29 -14.14
CA LEU A 120 8.13 -3.15 -13.47
C LEU A 120 7.53 -4.54 -13.28
N ILE A 121 7.05 -4.82 -12.09
CA ILE A 121 6.37 -6.07 -11.72
C ILE A 121 4.92 -5.73 -11.43
N SER A 122 3.99 -6.47 -12.01
CA SER A 122 2.55 -6.34 -11.79
C SER A 122 1.92 -7.66 -11.39
N ALA A 123 0.92 -7.62 -10.52
CA ALA A 123 0.13 -8.77 -10.11
C ALA A 123 -1.29 -8.34 -9.71
N GLY A 124 -2.24 -9.26 -9.81
CA GLY A 124 -3.64 -8.97 -9.53
C GLY A 124 -4.54 -10.19 -9.52
N ASP A 125 -5.70 -10.05 -10.14
CA ASP A 125 -6.79 -11.01 -10.05
C ASP A 125 -6.60 -12.24 -10.95
N ASP A 126 -5.77 -12.16 -11.97
CA ASP A 126 -5.50 -13.31 -12.86
C ASP A 126 -4.46 -14.29 -12.31
N THR A 127 -4.01 -14.10 -11.07
CA THR A 127 -3.08 -15.00 -10.33
C THR A 127 -1.67 -15.08 -10.90
N VAL A 128 -1.37 -14.37 -11.98
CA VAL A 128 -0.10 -14.41 -12.70
C VAL A 128 0.69 -13.13 -12.45
N ILE A 129 1.94 -13.27 -12.00
CA ILE A 129 2.86 -12.14 -11.90
C ILE A 129 3.45 -11.89 -13.29
N LYS A 130 3.46 -10.64 -13.72
CA LYS A 130 4.02 -10.23 -15.00
C LYS A 130 5.14 -9.22 -14.80
N VAL A 131 6.18 -9.38 -15.58
CA VAL A 131 7.39 -8.53 -15.55
C VAL A 131 7.51 -7.80 -16.88
N TRP A 132 7.78 -6.51 -16.80
CA TRP A 132 7.85 -5.60 -17.93
C TRP A 132 9.14 -4.80 -17.90
N GLN A 133 9.66 -4.43 -19.05
CA GLN A 133 10.69 -3.40 -19.12
C GLN A 133 10.09 -2.04 -18.71
N ALA A 134 10.59 -1.44 -17.66
CA ALA A 134 10.06 -0.15 -17.16
C ALA A 134 10.24 1.00 -18.18
N ALA A 135 11.21 0.87 -19.07
CA ALA A 135 11.50 1.89 -20.09
C ALA A 135 10.39 2.04 -21.14
N ASN A 136 9.74 0.94 -21.54
CA ASN A 136 8.85 0.92 -22.72
C ASN A 136 7.63 -0.02 -22.60
N GLY A 137 7.44 -0.69 -21.46
CA GLY A 137 6.32 -1.61 -21.22
C GLY A 137 6.41 -2.96 -21.96
N LYS A 138 7.56 -3.31 -22.58
CA LYS A 138 7.69 -4.61 -23.25
C LYS A 138 7.69 -5.76 -22.24
N PRO A 139 6.99 -6.88 -22.51
CA PRO A 139 6.95 -8.03 -21.62
C PRO A 139 8.33 -8.71 -21.52
N VAL A 140 8.65 -9.20 -20.31
CA VAL A 140 9.90 -9.89 -19.99
C VAL A 140 9.62 -11.31 -19.52
N ALA A 141 8.71 -11.48 -18.55
CA ALA A 141 8.39 -12.79 -17.98
C ALA A 141 6.94 -12.84 -17.47
N LYS A 142 6.43 -14.09 -17.39
CA LYS A 142 5.21 -14.43 -16.63
C LYS A 142 5.58 -15.48 -15.60
N LEU A 143 5.10 -15.33 -14.37
CA LEU A 143 5.42 -16.20 -13.25
C LEU A 143 4.11 -16.76 -12.70
N GLU A 144 3.94 -18.04 -12.83
CA GLU A 144 2.77 -18.78 -12.38
C GLU A 144 3.06 -19.48 -11.06
N GLY A 145 1.99 -19.80 -10.30
CA GLY A 145 2.11 -20.56 -9.06
C GLY A 145 1.14 -20.16 -7.97
N HIS A 146 0.66 -18.90 -7.94
CA HIS A 146 -0.49 -18.55 -7.11
C HIS A 146 -1.76 -19.14 -7.70
N THR A 147 -2.67 -19.57 -6.82
CA THR A 147 -3.98 -20.14 -7.20
C THR A 147 -5.12 -19.16 -6.97
N GLU A 148 -4.84 -18.06 -6.28
CA GLU A 148 -5.81 -17.01 -5.95
C GLU A 148 -5.21 -15.62 -6.16
N CYS A 149 -6.07 -14.60 -6.11
CA CYS A 149 -5.74 -13.19 -6.33
C CYS A 149 -4.51 -12.76 -5.54
N ILE A 150 -3.57 -12.11 -6.19
CA ILE A 150 -2.36 -11.57 -5.59
C ILE A 150 -2.62 -10.13 -5.15
N PHE A 151 -2.54 -9.86 -3.84
CA PHE A 151 -2.86 -8.54 -3.28
C PHE A 151 -1.65 -7.63 -3.13
N SER A 152 -0.47 -8.21 -2.93
CA SER A 152 0.71 -7.43 -2.53
C SER A 152 1.99 -7.92 -3.17
N LEU A 153 2.88 -6.97 -3.44
CA LEU A 153 4.23 -7.18 -3.93
C LEU A 153 5.21 -6.37 -3.10
N ALA A 154 6.37 -6.93 -2.79
CA ALA A 154 7.48 -6.17 -2.22
C ALA A 154 8.80 -6.65 -2.83
N VAL A 155 9.67 -5.70 -3.18
CA VAL A 155 11.00 -5.99 -3.74
C VAL A 155 12.04 -5.85 -2.64
N ALA A 156 12.87 -6.88 -2.50
CA ALA A 156 13.97 -6.88 -1.54
C ALA A 156 15.04 -5.87 -1.96
N ARG A 157 15.64 -5.21 -0.96
CA ARG A 157 16.67 -4.18 -1.21
C ARG A 157 17.95 -4.73 -1.84
N ASP A 158 18.16 -6.05 -1.76
CA ASP A 158 19.29 -6.72 -2.41
C ASP A 158 19.22 -6.66 -3.94
N GLY A 159 18.05 -6.29 -4.49
CA GLY A 159 17.79 -6.26 -5.93
C GLY A 159 17.79 -7.63 -6.61
N ARG A 160 17.84 -8.72 -5.84
CA ARG A 160 17.89 -10.11 -6.36
C ARG A 160 16.58 -10.84 -6.22
N HIS A 161 15.72 -10.38 -5.30
CA HIS A 161 14.47 -11.07 -4.97
C HIS A 161 13.30 -10.09 -4.83
N PHE A 162 12.12 -10.63 -5.02
CA PHE A 162 10.87 -9.99 -4.61
C PHE A 162 9.92 -11.05 -4.05
N VAL A 163 8.88 -10.60 -3.37
CA VAL A 163 7.83 -11.46 -2.82
C VAL A 163 6.46 -11.00 -3.30
N SER A 164 5.57 -11.95 -3.40
CA SER A 164 4.14 -11.75 -3.67
C SER A 164 3.30 -12.42 -2.59
N GLY A 165 2.19 -11.82 -2.23
CA GLY A 165 1.25 -12.36 -1.24
C GLY A 165 -0.17 -12.44 -1.79
N ASP A 166 -0.84 -13.59 -1.57
CA ASP A 166 -2.17 -13.88 -2.11
C ASP A 166 -3.29 -13.93 -1.05
N LEU A 167 -4.50 -14.16 -1.52
CA LEU A 167 -5.71 -14.30 -0.70
C LEU A 167 -5.63 -15.49 0.29
N LEU A 168 -4.96 -16.59 -0.06
CA LEU A 168 -4.88 -17.79 0.77
C LEU A 168 -3.76 -17.73 1.82
N GLY A 169 -3.03 -16.59 1.92
CA GLY A 169 -1.93 -16.45 2.87
C GLY A 169 -0.62 -17.08 2.40
N SER A 170 -0.47 -17.41 1.11
CA SER A 170 0.81 -17.84 0.55
C SER A 170 1.66 -16.61 0.23
N ILE A 171 2.89 -16.60 0.70
CA ILE A 171 3.91 -15.63 0.33
C ILE A 171 4.96 -16.35 -0.50
N ARG A 172 5.11 -15.98 -1.77
CA ARG A 172 6.09 -16.60 -2.67
C ARG A 172 7.27 -15.67 -2.92
N GLN A 173 8.47 -16.21 -2.76
CA GLN A 173 9.70 -15.52 -3.12
C GLN A 173 10.12 -15.90 -4.53
N TRP A 174 10.53 -14.88 -5.29
CA TRP A 174 10.96 -15.01 -6.69
C TRP A 174 12.33 -14.39 -6.87
N SER A 175 13.13 -14.97 -7.77
CA SER A 175 14.42 -14.39 -8.18
C SER A 175 14.22 -13.34 -9.28
N ILE A 176 14.92 -12.21 -9.17
CA ILE A 176 15.01 -11.19 -10.21
C ILE A 176 16.11 -11.58 -11.20
N GLY A 177 15.84 -11.44 -12.48
CA GLY A 177 16.75 -11.83 -13.56
C GLY A 177 16.52 -13.25 -14.05
N ALA A 178 16.54 -14.25 -13.17
CA ALA A 178 16.18 -15.63 -13.54
C ALA A 178 14.68 -15.86 -13.63
N TRP A 179 13.87 -15.01 -12.96
CA TRP A 179 12.41 -15.04 -12.96
C TRP A 179 11.85 -16.42 -12.60
N LYS A 180 12.31 -16.98 -11.49
CA LYS A 180 11.93 -18.32 -11.02
C LYS A 180 11.48 -18.26 -9.56
N PRO A 181 10.61 -19.20 -9.11
CA PRO A 181 10.28 -19.34 -7.69
C PRO A 181 11.53 -19.79 -6.92
N VAL A 182 11.65 -19.32 -5.67
CA VAL A 182 12.77 -19.64 -4.77
C VAL A 182 12.28 -20.44 -3.58
N ARG A 183 11.27 -19.91 -2.87
CA ARG A 183 10.64 -20.57 -1.73
C ARG A 183 9.26 -19.96 -1.47
N GLU A 184 8.53 -20.60 -0.57
CA GLU A 184 7.26 -20.13 -0.03
C GLU A 184 7.40 -19.89 1.48
N LEU A 185 6.74 -18.84 1.99
CA LEU A 185 6.60 -18.55 3.40
C LEU A 185 5.11 -18.68 3.74
N ASP A 186 4.85 -19.32 4.88
CA ASP A 186 3.48 -19.61 5.34
C ASP A 186 2.91 -18.45 6.15
N ALA A 187 1.90 -17.80 5.60
CA ALA A 187 1.08 -16.81 6.29
C ALA A 187 -0.42 -17.19 6.27
N LYS A 188 -0.74 -18.47 6.15
CA LYS A 188 -2.12 -18.99 6.07
C LYS A 188 -3.02 -18.58 7.23
N ILE A 189 -2.45 -18.27 8.39
CA ILE A 189 -3.20 -17.71 9.52
C ILE A 189 -3.90 -16.37 9.16
N LEU A 190 -3.44 -15.67 8.11
CA LEU A 190 -4.07 -14.44 7.62
C LEU A 190 -5.25 -14.70 6.68
N HIS A 191 -5.60 -15.95 6.43
CA HIS A 191 -6.73 -16.38 5.61
C HIS A 191 -7.78 -17.07 6.47
N THR A 192 -9.06 -16.90 6.14
CA THR A 192 -10.19 -17.60 6.75
C THR A 192 -11.12 -18.09 5.65
N ARG A 193 -11.38 -19.40 5.63
CA ARG A 193 -12.46 -19.96 4.83
C ARG A 193 -13.75 -19.87 5.63
N LEU A 194 -14.74 -19.17 5.11
CA LEU A 194 -16.08 -19.03 5.69
C LEU A 194 -17.03 -20.01 4.99
N GLU A 195 -17.21 -21.19 5.54
CA GLU A 195 -18.01 -22.26 4.94
C GLU A 195 -19.47 -21.85 4.70
N ASN A 196 -20.08 -21.14 5.66
CA ASN A 196 -21.45 -20.67 5.55
C ASN A 196 -21.70 -19.67 4.42
N PHE A 197 -20.64 -19.01 3.95
CA PHE A 197 -20.68 -18.02 2.87
C PHE A 197 -20.00 -18.50 1.59
N ILE A 198 -19.39 -19.70 1.62
CA ILE A 198 -18.56 -20.26 0.54
C ILE A 198 -17.53 -19.21 0.06
N ALA A 199 -16.90 -18.50 1.00
CA ALA A 199 -16.02 -17.38 0.72
C ALA A 199 -14.67 -17.51 1.42
N ASP A 200 -13.61 -17.11 0.71
CA ASP A 200 -12.27 -16.92 1.23
C ASP A 200 -12.07 -15.46 1.58
N VAL A 201 -11.62 -15.16 2.80
CA VAL A 201 -11.49 -13.82 3.35
C VAL A 201 -10.12 -13.61 4.00
N GLY A 202 -9.58 -12.40 3.95
CA GLY A 202 -8.29 -12.08 4.52
C GLY A 202 -7.19 -12.01 3.46
N GLY A 203 -6.15 -12.82 3.62
CA GLY A 203 -4.96 -12.88 2.77
C GLY A 203 -3.86 -11.89 3.14
N VAL A 204 -2.78 -11.96 2.40
CA VAL A 204 -1.60 -11.09 2.57
C VAL A 204 -1.84 -9.76 1.86
N ARG A 205 -2.44 -8.81 2.57
CA ARG A 205 -2.84 -7.52 2.02
C ARG A 205 -1.69 -6.55 1.83
N SER A 206 -0.67 -6.64 2.66
CA SER A 206 0.50 -5.77 2.58
C SER A 206 1.78 -6.52 2.90
N LEU A 207 2.85 -6.20 2.19
CA LEU A 207 4.20 -6.71 2.38
C LEU A 207 5.19 -5.55 2.47
N ALA A 208 6.13 -5.63 3.42
CA ALA A 208 7.18 -4.64 3.56
C ALA A 208 8.50 -5.29 4.02
N PHE A 209 9.61 -4.94 3.35
CA PHE A 209 10.96 -5.29 3.82
C PHE A 209 11.49 -4.23 4.78
N SER A 210 12.22 -4.68 5.81
CA SER A 210 13.01 -3.78 6.65
C SER A 210 14.13 -3.11 5.84
N PRO A 211 14.56 -1.88 6.22
CA PRO A 211 15.61 -1.18 5.50
C PRO A 211 16.96 -1.89 5.47
N ASP A 212 17.26 -2.73 6.47
CA ASP A 212 18.47 -3.56 6.52
C ASP A 212 18.33 -4.89 5.76
N GLY A 213 17.15 -5.17 5.20
CA GLY A 213 16.86 -6.38 4.42
C GLY A 213 16.78 -7.67 5.24
N LYS A 214 16.72 -7.60 6.58
CA LYS A 214 16.73 -8.79 7.43
C LYS A 214 15.35 -9.31 7.81
N GLN A 215 14.31 -8.50 7.65
CA GLN A 215 12.94 -8.84 8.03
C GLN A 215 11.98 -8.58 6.86
N LEU A 216 10.94 -9.40 6.80
CA LEU A 216 9.75 -9.20 5.97
C LEU A 216 8.54 -9.11 6.91
N ALA A 217 7.76 -8.04 6.80
CA ALA A 217 6.47 -7.90 7.44
C ALA A 217 5.37 -8.26 6.44
N ALA A 218 4.38 -9.05 6.89
CA ALA A 218 3.20 -9.42 6.14
C ALA A 218 1.94 -9.08 6.94
N GLY A 219 1.10 -8.20 6.42
CA GLY A 219 -0.13 -7.74 7.08
C GLY A 219 -1.38 -8.28 6.42
N GLY A 220 -2.35 -8.58 7.26
CA GLY A 220 -3.66 -9.07 6.87
C GLY A 220 -4.60 -9.14 8.06
N MET A 221 -5.44 -10.15 8.09
CA MET A 221 -6.44 -10.37 9.12
C MET A 221 -6.65 -11.86 9.32
N LYS A 222 -6.81 -12.30 10.56
CA LYS A 222 -7.21 -13.66 10.92
C LYS A 222 -8.59 -13.70 11.54
N ASP A 223 -9.13 -14.89 11.67
CA ASP A 223 -10.40 -15.15 12.37
C ASP A 223 -11.57 -14.31 11.83
N ALA A 224 -11.66 -14.17 10.51
CA ALA A 224 -12.76 -13.44 9.87
C ALA A 224 -14.10 -14.11 10.17
N LYS A 225 -15.13 -13.31 10.51
CA LYS A 225 -16.46 -13.78 10.91
C LYS A 225 -17.54 -13.55 9.85
N SER A 226 -17.25 -12.73 8.85
CA SER A 226 -18.19 -12.39 7.79
C SER A 226 -17.44 -11.96 6.52
N ASN A 227 -18.04 -12.19 5.37
CA ASN A 227 -17.55 -11.69 4.09
C ASN A 227 -18.07 -10.28 3.73
N ALA A 228 -19.12 -9.81 4.40
CA ALA A 228 -19.78 -8.55 4.05
C ALA A 228 -19.02 -7.32 4.58
N PHE A 229 -18.57 -7.36 5.82
CA PHE A 229 -17.83 -6.28 6.47
C PHE A 229 -16.47 -6.74 6.99
N CYS A 230 -16.07 -7.95 6.65
CA CYS A 230 -14.79 -8.56 7.00
C CYS A 230 -14.31 -8.31 8.43
N PRO A 231 -15.19 -8.47 9.48
CA PRO A 231 -14.73 -8.36 10.85
C PRO A 231 -13.80 -9.54 11.15
N GLY A 232 -12.64 -9.23 11.69
CA GLY A 232 -11.63 -10.21 12.05
C GLY A 232 -10.55 -9.57 12.92
N THR A 233 -9.47 -10.27 13.18
CA THR A 233 -8.36 -9.79 14.00
C THR A 233 -7.23 -9.30 13.12
N PRO A 234 -6.99 -7.97 13.03
CA PRO A 234 -5.84 -7.42 12.31
C PRO A 234 -4.55 -8.02 12.83
N THR A 235 -3.72 -8.54 11.94
CA THR A 235 -2.52 -9.29 12.32
C THR A 235 -1.37 -8.95 11.36
N VAL A 236 -0.17 -8.80 11.92
CA VAL A 236 1.07 -8.67 11.15
C VAL A 236 2.03 -9.76 11.57
N LEU A 237 2.56 -10.49 10.60
CA LEU A 237 3.61 -11.49 10.80
C LEU A 237 4.96 -10.91 10.43
N ILE A 238 5.96 -11.09 11.31
CA ILE A 238 7.34 -10.72 11.03
C ILE A 238 8.14 -11.98 10.76
N PHE A 239 8.76 -12.05 9.59
CA PHE A 239 9.61 -13.16 9.18
C PHE A 239 11.08 -12.75 9.21
N ASP A 240 11.93 -13.66 9.63
CA ASP A 240 13.37 -13.59 9.38
C ASP A 240 13.61 -13.87 7.88
N TRP A 241 14.19 -12.89 7.19
CA TRP A 241 14.34 -13.04 5.74
C TRP A 241 15.36 -14.09 5.33
N ALA A 242 16.40 -14.33 6.13
CA ALA A 242 17.46 -15.29 5.79
C ALA A 242 16.91 -16.73 5.74
N ASN A 243 16.14 -17.14 6.74
CA ASN A 243 15.64 -18.51 6.87
C ASN A 243 14.15 -18.69 6.56
N GLY A 244 13.39 -17.58 6.39
CA GLY A 244 11.94 -17.59 6.12
C GLY A 244 11.08 -17.96 7.32
N LYS A 245 11.61 -18.06 8.54
CA LYS A 245 10.84 -18.41 9.72
C LYS A 245 10.11 -17.18 10.30
N GLN A 246 8.86 -17.38 10.69
CA GLN A 246 8.13 -16.38 11.47
C GLN A 246 8.80 -16.16 12.83
N LYS A 247 9.01 -14.90 13.20
CA LYS A 247 9.64 -14.48 14.47
C LYS A 247 8.63 -13.94 15.46
N THR A 248 7.74 -13.09 14.99
CA THR A 248 6.80 -12.35 15.84
C THR A 248 5.46 -12.23 15.15
N GLU A 249 4.39 -12.26 15.91
CA GLU A 249 3.05 -11.87 15.52
C GLU A 249 2.71 -10.56 16.24
N LEU A 250 2.52 -9.47 15.48
CA LEU A 250 2.16 -8.18 16.03
C LEU A 250 0.64 -8.05 16.11
N ARG A 251 0.16 -7.42 17.16
CA ARG A 251 -1.27 -7.26 17.48
C ARG A 251 -1.64 -5.78 17.54
N ILE A 252 -2.94 -5.51 17.50
CA ILE A 252 -3.50 -4.21 17.89
C ILE A 252 -4.13 -4.36 19.28
N LYS A 253 -3.96 -3.34 20.12
CA LYS A 253 -4.73 -3.20 21.35
C LYS A 253 -5.97 -2.38 21.02
N GLY A 254 -7.13 -3.02 20.90
CA GLY A 254 -8.36 -2.30 20.66
C GLY A 254 -9.41 -3.12 19.90
N LYS A 255 -10.46 -2.44 19.46
CA LYS A 255 -11.62 -3.04 18.79
C LYS A 255 -11.50 -3.03 17.27
N SER A 256 -10.30 -3.14 16.75
CA SER A 256 -10.08 -3.20 15.29
C SER A 256 -10.62 -4.49 14.71
N ASP A 257 -11.33 -4.39 13.62
CA ASP A 257 -12.04 -5.51 13.00
C ASP A 257 -11.80 -5.67 11.48
N GLY A 258 -10.78 -5.03 10.93
CA GLY A 258 -10.45 -5.10 9.51
C GLY A 258 -9.00 -5.50 9.22
N PRO A 259 -8.64 -5.76 7.96
CA PRO A 259 -7.28 -6.15 7.59
C PRO A 259 -6.27 -4.99 7.69
N PHE A 260 -5.00 -5.32 7.85
CA PHE A 260 -3.92 -4.38 7.58
C PHE A 260 -3.75 -4.21 6.07
N ASN A 261 -4.11 -3.05 5.56
CA ASN A 261 -3.98 -2.72 4.15
C ASN A 261 -2.63 -2.10 3.79
N ALA A 262 -1.94 -1.51 4.76
CA ALA A 262 -0.67 -0.85 4.52
C ALA A 262 0.31 -1.03 5.69
N LEU A 263 1.55 -1.36 5.34
CA LEU A 263 2.67 -1.49 6.25
C LEU A 263 3.88 -0.74 5.70
N ARG A 264 4.63 -0.06 6.58
CA ARG A 264 5.90 0.59 6.23
C ARG A 264 6.90 0.49 7.38
N TYR A 265 8.09 0.00 7.11
CA TYR A 265 9.20 0.13 8.03
C TYR A 265 9.69 1.58 8.07
N LEU A 266 9.89 2.11 9.26
CA LEU A 266 10.45 3.44 9.51
C LEU A 266 11.96 3.34 9.73
N ASP A 267 12.39 2.29 10.40
CA ASP A 267 13.79 1.88 10.58
C ASP A 267 13.88 0.34 10.59
N ALA A 268 15.04 -0.23 10.93
CA ALA A 268 15.25 -1.69 10.92
C ALA A 268 14.31 -2.45 11.88
N ASN A 269 13.80 -1.80 12.93
CA ASN A 269 13.03 -2.44 14.00
C ASN A 269 11.69 -1.76 14.28
N THR A 270 11.37 -0.63 13.62
CA THR A 270 10.14 0.11 13.83
C THR A 270 9.25 -0.02 12.60
N LEU A 271 8.05 -0.54 12.79
CA LEU A 271 7.03 -0.71 11.76
C LEU A 271 5.84 0.19 12.04
N ALA A 272 5.30 0.82 11.00
CA ALA A 272 4.02 1.49 11.00
C ALA A 272 3.02 0.66 10.20
N GLY A 273 1.76 0.60 10.67
CA GLY A 273 0.68 -0.07 9.96
C GLY A 273 -0.64 0.64 10.11
N HIS A 274 -1.50 0.47 9.11
CA HIS A 274 -2.84 1.04 9.10
C HIS A 274 -3.87 -0.01 8.72
N THR A 275 -4.98 -0.03 9.49
CA THR A 275 -6.09 -0.93 9.25
C THR A 275 -7.23 -0.22 8.54
N GLU A 276 -8.04 -0.99 7.82
CA GLU A 276 -9.38 -0.58 7.44
C GLU A 276 -10.34 -1.00 8.55
N ILE A 277 -11.04 -0.03 9.15
CA ILE A 277 -12.03 -0.31 10.18
C ILE A 277 -13.37 0.30 9.76
N LEU A 278 -14.39 -0.54 9.75
CA LEU A 278 -15.72 -0.15 9.28
C LEU A 278 -16.56 0.53 10.37
N HIS A 279 -16.29 0.29 11.64
CA HIS A 279 -17.24 0.67 12.71
C HIS A 279 -16.64 1.40 13.92
N SER A 280 -15.33 1.40 14.15
CA SER A 280 -14.77 1.86 15.43
C SER A 280 -13.66 2.89 15.37
N GLY A 281 -13.40 3.47 14.21
CA GLY A 281 -12.27 4.38 14.02
C GLY A 281 -10.95 3.64 13.79
N SER A 282 -10.23 4.03 12.75
CA SER A 282 -8.93 3.45 12.39
C SER A 282 -7.80 4.17 13.08
N GLU A 283 -6.72 3.45 13.29
CA GLU A 283 -5.50 3.98 13.90
C GLU A 283 -4.29 3.73 13.01
N LEU A 284 -3.42 4.72 12.94
CA LEU A 284 -2.04 4.55 12.53
C LEU A 284 -1.27 4.01 13.73
N THR A 285 -0.81 2.77 13.65
CA THR A 285 -0.21 2.05 14.77
C THR A 285 1.27 1.79 14.52
N PHE A 286 2.08 1.87 15.57
CA PHE A 286 3.52 1.70 15.53
C PHE A 286 3.99 0.58 16.48
N TRP A 287 4.93 -0.25 16.01
CA TRP A 287 5.51 -1.35 16.77
C TRP A 287 7.04 -1.34 16.72
N LYS A 288 7.65 -1.92 17.78
CA LYS A 288 8.97 -2.53 17.66
C LYS A 288 8.77 -3.99 17.23
N THR A 289 9.39 -4.41 16.12
CA THR A 289 9.10 -5.71 15.47
C THR A 289 9.43 -6.96 16.30
N HIS A 290 10.14 -6.79 17.42
CA HIS A 290 10.43 -7.86 18.37
C HIS A 290 9.41 -7.95 19.54
N GLN A 291 8.40 -7.07 19.58
CA GLN A 291 7.37 -7.01 20.62
C GLN A 291 5.99 -7.17 19.99
N PRO A 292 5.10 -8.06 20.51
CA PRO A 292 3.76 -8.24 19.97
C PRO A 292 2.87 -7.00 20.06
N ASP A 293 3.00 -6.23 21.13
CA ASP A 293 2.14 -5.08 21.42
C ASP A 293 2.64 -3.79 20.78
N PRO A 294 1.73 -2.89 20.36
CA PRO A 294 2.11 -1.60 19.81
C PRO A 294 2.77 -0.71 20.87
N VAL A 295 3.72 0.10 20.44
CA VAL A 295 4.35 1.13 21.26
C VAL A 295 3.59 2.45 21.24
N HIS A 296 2.82 2.71 20.19
CA HIS A 296 2.02 3.92 20.04
C HIS A 296 0.94 3.73 18.97
N SER A 297 -0.17 4.44 19.12
CA SER A 297 -1.21 4.57 18.09
C SER A 297 -1.71 6.01 18.04
N VAL A 298 -2.04 6.46 16.83
CA VAL A 298 -2.64 7.77 16.57
C VAL A 298 -3.98 7.57 15.89
N PRO A 299 -5.08 8.16 16.40
CA PRO A 299 -6.37 8.12 15.72
C PRO A 299 -6.26 8.69 14.30
N ASN A 300 -6.75 7.95 13.33
CA ASN A 300 -6.79 8.36 11.94
C ASN A 300 -8.02 7.77 11.27
N GLY A 301 -8.56 8.41 10.23
CA GLY A 301 -9.57 7.77 9.38
C GLY A 301 -9.01 6.53 8.69
N SER A 302 -9.86 5.62 8.21
CA SER A 302 -9.42 4.45 7.45
C SER A 302 -8.46 4.85 6.34
N ALA A 303 -7.34 4.14 6.20
CA ALA A 303 -6.38 4.37 5.14
C ALA A 303 -6.06 3.10 4.36
N TYR A 304 -5.84 3.27 3.07
CA TYR A 304 -5.54 2.18 2.16
C TYR A 304 -4.06 2.08 1.79
N ASP A 305 -3.30 3.15 2.01
CA ASP A 305 -1.87 3.17 1.68
C ASP A 305 -1.07 4.02 2.67
N LEU A 306 0.18 3.64 2.86
CA LEU A 306 1.18 4.35 3.64
C LEU A 306 2.46 4.53 2.81
N SER A 307 3.06 5.71 2.88
CA SER A 307 4.33 6.00 2.20
C SER A 307 5.26 6.78 3.11
N LEU A 308 6.46 6.25 3.32
CA LEU A 308 7.51 6.96 4.07
C LEU A 308 8.21 7.95 3.14
N HIS A 309 8.36 9.19 3.58
CA HIS A 309 9.19 10.19 2.89
C HIS A 309 10.64 9.71 2.83
N PRO A 310 11.40 9.97 1.74
CA PRO A 310 12.77 9.48 1.59
C PRO A 310 13.75 9.89 2.68
N ASP A 311 13.50 11.02 3.36
CA ASP A 311 14.31 11.46 4.52
C ASP A 311 14.00 10.70 5.82
N GLY A 312 12.99 9.82 5.82
CA GLY A 312 12.56 9.05 6.98
C GLY A 312 11.82 9.84 8.07
N ARG A 313 11.43 11.09 7.81
CA ARG A 313 10.88 12.00 8.81
C ARG A 313 9.37 12.16 8.78
N GLN A 314 8.76 11.82 7.68
CA GLN A 314 7.32 11.98 7.44
C GLN A 314 6.71 10.71 6.91
N LEU A 315 5.48 10.43 7.33
CA LEU A 315 4.66 9.31 6.85
C LEU A 315 3.37 9.86 6.25
N LEU A 316 3.12 9.53 4.99
CA LEU A 316 1.89 9.84 4.28
C LEU A 316 0.90 8.71 4.45
N ALA A 317 -0.35 9.03 4.82
CA ALA A 317 -1.47 8.10 4.83
C ALA A 317 -2.56 8.55 3.85
N ALA A 318 -2.97 7.67 2.96
CA ALA A 318 -4.14 7.87 2.10
C ALA A 318 -5.41 7.51 2.87
N SER A 319 -5.88 8.44 3.69
CA SER A 319 -7.07 8.27 4.51
C SER A 319 -8.32 8.75 3.78
N TYR A 320 -9.49 8.21 4.14
CA TYR A 320 -10.76 8.75 3.69
C TYR A 320 -11.62 9.26 4.84
N VAL A 321 -12.43 10.24 4.53
CA VAL A 321 -13.47 10.78 5.42
C VAL A 321 -14.81 10.32 4.86
N SER A 322 -15.59 9.63 5.69
CA SER A 322 -16.90 9.15 5.28
C SER A 322 -17.83 10.33 4.95
N GLY A 323 -18.41 10.31 3.76
CA GLY A 323 -19.46 11.23 3.34
C GLY A 323 -20.86 10.83 3.83
N GLY A 324 -20.97 9.80 4.68
CA GLY A 324 -22.24 9.24 5.14
C GLY A 324 -22.86 8.19 4.21
N ALA A 325 -22.20 7.90 3.06
CA ALA A 325 -22.58 6.79 2.21
C ALA A 325 -21.79 5.54 2.63
N SER A 326 -22.47 4.45 2.92
CA SER A 326 -21.83 3.15 3.05
C SER A 326 -21.40 2.66 1.66
N GLY A 327 -20.10 2.48 1.46
CA GLY A 327 -19.55 1.99 0.20
C GLY A 327 -19.04 3.08 -0.72
N ASN A 328 -18.40 2.68 -1.80
CA ASN A 328 -17.62 3.47 -2.78
C ASN A 328 -18.36 4.59 -3.51
N GLY A 329 -19.13 5.35 -2.83
CA GLY A 329 -19.68 6.70 -2.95
C GLY A 329 -20.15 7.25 -4.28
N ALA A 330 -20.09 6.53 -5.37
CA ALA A 330 -20.44 7.06 -6.69
C ALA A 330 -21.69 6.41 -7.32
N GLN A 331 -22.38 5.52 -6.63
CA GLN A 331 -23.60 4.93 -7.19
C GLN A 331 -24.83 5.66 -6.64
N LYS A 332 -25.48 6.44 -7.51
CA LYS A 332 -26.85 6.90 -7.38
C LYS A 332 -27.78 5.68 -7.20
N ARG A 333 -27.85 5.12 -5.99
CA ARG A 333 -28.90 4.17 -5.63
C ARG A 333 -29.81 4.84 -4.61
N HIS A 334 -30.89 5.43 -5.11
CA HIS A 334 -32.12 5.78 -4.41
C HIS A 334 -32.12 6.79 -3.27
N ARG A 335 -31.02 7.50 -2.98
CA ARG A 335 -31.06 8.67 -2.07
C ARG A 335 -30.12 9.77 -2.60
N GLU A 336 -30.70 10.82 -3.11
CA GLU A 336 -30.01 11.97 -3.72
C GLU A 336 -29.09 12.76 -2.76
N ASN A 337 -29.02 12.41 -1.49
CA ASN A 337 -28.44 13.23 -0.42
C ASN A 337 -27.24 12.63 0.32
N TYR A 338 -26.56 11.58 -0.20
CA TYR A 338 -25.35 11.08 0.42
C TYR A 338 -24.11 11.61 -0.30
N PRO A 339 -23.33 12.52 0.31
CA PRO A 339 -22.08 12.97 -0.28
C PRO A 339 -21.10 11.79 -0.42
N PRO A 340 -20.26 11.77 -1.48
CA PRO A 340 -19.25 10.75 -1.67
C PRO A 340 -18.21 10.80 -0.53
N ASN A 341 -17.55 9.66 -0.29
CA ASN A 341 -16.38 9.66 0.58
C ASN A 341 -15.30 10.57 -0.01
N LYS A 342 -14.71 11.39 0.84
CA LYS A 342 -13.62 12.29 0.50
C LYS A 342 -12.28 11.71 0.93
N THR A 343 -11.19 12.19 0.36
CA THR A 343 -9.83 11.83 0.78
C THR A 343 -9.24 12.94 1.64
N ALA A 344 -8.55 12.50 2.70
CA ALA A 344 -7.60 13.27 3.46
C ALA A 344 -6.23 12.60 3.33
N LEU A 345 -5.34 13.15 2.51
CA LEU A 345 -3.94 12.75 2.47
C LEU A 345 -3.23 13.40 3.65
N LYS A 346 -3.03 12.65 4.72
CA LYS A 346 -2.40 13.16 5.95
C LYS A 346 -0.91 12.88 5.95
N ILE A 347 -0.12 13.91 6.15
CA ILE A 347 1.31 13.82 6.34
C ILE A 347 1.60 13.93 7.83
N PHE A 348 2.08 12.85 8.40
CA PHE A 348 2.48 12.77 9.81
C PHE A 348 3.95 13.08 9.95
N SER A 349 4.30 14.01 10.84
CA SER A 349 5.67 14.16 11.34
C SER A 349 5.93 13.08 12.38
N LEU A 350 7.06 12.41 12.29
CA LEU A 350 7.51 11.34 13.19
C LEU A 350 8.42 11.87 14.32
N PHE A 351 8.32 13.16 14.60
CA PHE A 351 9.13 13.89 15.58
C PHE A 351 8.25 14.82 16.38
N GLU A 352 8.79 15.29 17.51
CA GLU A 352 8.12 16.25 18.37
C GLU A 352 7.77 17.55 17.61
N LYS A 353 6.55 18.03 17.82
CA LYS A 353 6.12 19.33 17.27
C LYS A 353 7.05 20.42 17.83
N PRO A 354 7.63 21.28 16.98
CA PRO A 354 8.40 22.43 17.47
C PRO A 354 7.57 23.25 18.46
N ALA A 355 8.21 23.72 19.53
CA ALA A 355 7.55 24.65 20.45
C ALA A 355 7.09 25.87 19.66
N GLU A 356 5.83 26.26 19.82
CA GLU A 356 5.33 27.51 19.23
C GLU A 356 6.14 28.65 19.81
N GLU A 357 6.88 29.37 18.97
CA GLU A 357 7.48 30.64 19.38
C GLU A 357 6.34 31.54 19.83
N LYS A 358 6.27 31.82 21.13
CA LYS A 358 5.35 32.83 21.67
C LYS A 358 5.75 34.16 21.03
N LYS A 359 4.95 34.61 20.05
CA LYS A 359 5.03 35.97 19.52
C LYS A 359 4.57 36.98 20.55
#